data_fda28689093e18fac8d2899069aa53c4
#
_entry.id   fda28689093e18fac8d2899069aa53c4
#
_cell.length_a   1.000
_cell.length_b   1.000
_cell.length_c   1.000
_cell.angle_alpha   90.00
_cell.angle_beta   90.00
_cell.angle_gamma   90.00
#
_symmetry.space_group_name_H-M   'P 1'
#
loop_
_entity.id
_entity.type
_entity.pdbx_description
1 polymer ?
#
loop_
_entity_poly.entity_id
_entity_poly.type
_entity_poly.pdbx_seq_one_letter_code
_entity_poly.pdbx_strand_id
1 'polypeptide(L)'
;MAILEVNNIEKHFGSTSVLKDVSFSLEEGSALAIIGSSGSGKTTLLRCLNFLETPNGGTIKVKGETLFDASLKQKRKESELRTKRLHFGMVFQSFNLFPQYTALENVTLAEKLLAKERPDFRTAKKEIYDKINSHGEELLAQMGLAERMDHYPHQLSGGQQQRVAIARALALEPDILCF
;
A
#
# COMPACT_ATOMS: atom_id res chain seq x y z
N MET A 1 3.10 17.87 -12.40
CA MET A 1 3.77 18.05 -11.08
C MET A 1 4.05 16.67 -10.54
N ALA A 2 5.27 16.40 -10.09
CA ALA A 2 5.62 15.06 -9.61
C ALA A 2 4.79 14.69 -8.38
N ILE A 3 4.11 13.54 -8.43
CA ILE A 3 3.40 12.97 -7.29
C ILE A 3 4.35 12.23 -6.35
N LEU A 4 5.42 11.64 -6.90
CA LEU A 4 6.48 10.95 -6.17
C LEU A 4 7.84 11.47 -6.61
N GLU A 5 8.68 11.82 -5.66
CA GLU A 5 10.09 12.14 -5.88
C GLU A 5 10.94 11.25 -4.97
N VAL A 6 11.86 10.54 -5.58
CA VAL A 6 12.79 9.62 -4.91
C VAL A 6 14.21 10.07 -5.28
N ASN A 7 15.00 10.42 -4.28
CA ASN A 7 16.36 10.94 -4.52
C ASN A 7 17.38 10.17 -3.68
N ASN A 8 18.40 9.67 -4.37
CA ASN A 8 19.58 9.03 -3.80
C ASN A 8 19.26 7.92 -2.80
N ILE A 9 18.23 7.10 -3.08
CA ILE A 9 17.85 6.01 -2.17
C ILE A 9 18.90 4.93 -2.17
N GLU A 10 19.36 4.63 -0.96
CA GLU A 10 20.32 3.58 -0.67
C GLU A 10 19.72 2.55 0.29
N LYS A 11 20.04 1.27 0.07
CA LYS A 11 19.71 0.19 1.00
C LYS A 11 20.80 -0.86 1.02
N HIS A 12 21.23 -1.18 2.22
CA HIS A 12 22.14 -2.30 2.47
C HIS A 12 21.62 -3.19 3.59
N PHE A 13 21.99 -4.47 3.55
CA PHE A 13 21.74 -5.49 4.57
C PHE A 13 23.08 -6.05 5.00
N GLY A 14 23.51 -5.70 6.20
CA GLY A 14 24.88 -5.97 6.66
C GLY A 14 25.91 -5.33 5.70
N SER A 15 26.79 -6.12 5.12
CA SER A 15 27.79 -5.68 4.15
C SER A 15 27.29 -5.63 2.69
N THR A 16 26.10 -6.17 2.42
CA THR A 16 25.57 -6.26 1.04
C THR A 16 24.79 -5.00 0.69
N SER A 17 25.29 -4.21 -0.27
CA SER A 17 24.58 -3.07 -0.84
C SER A 17 23.63 -3.52 -1.94
N VAL A 18 22.32 -3.29 -1.74
CA VAL A 18 21.24 -3.72 -2.65
C VAL A 18 20.74 -2.57 -3.50
N LEU A 19 20.53 -1.39 -2.91
CA LEU A 19 20.18 -0.17 -3.65
C LEU A 19 21.34 0.81 -3.52
N LYS A 20 21.75 1.37 -4.66
CA LYS A 20 22.88 2.30 -4.75
C LYS A 20 22.41 3.52 -5.51
N ASP A 21 22.17 4.61 -4.80
CA ASP A 21 21.89 5.92 -5.39
C ASP A 21 20.72 5.89 -6.40
N VAL A 22 19.57 5.34 -6.00
CA VAL A 22 18.39 5.24 -6.88
C VAL A 22 17.60 6.54 -6.82
N SER A 23 17.45 7.21 -7.97
CA SER A 23 16.70 8.45 -8.10
C SER A 23 15.75 8.39 -9.28
N PHE A 24 14.49 8.82 -9.08
CA PHE A 24 13.47 8.97 -10.12
C PHE A 24 12.32 9.83 -9.62
N SER A 25 11.48 10.26 -10.55
CA SER A 25 10.21 10.92 -10.24
C SER A 25 9.06 10.28 -11.02
N LEU A 26 7.85 10.42 -10.49
CA LEU A 26 6.61 9.94 -11.11
C LEU A 26 5.62 11.09 -11.15
N GLU A 27 5.10 11.41 -12.32
CA GLU A 27 4.04 12.41 -12.49
C GLU A 27 2.66 11.80 -12.17
N GLU A 28 1.74 12.64 -11.72
CA GLU A 28 0.36 12.23 -11.47
C GLU A 28 -0.29 11.66 -12.76
N GLY A 29 -1.03 10.56 -12.63
CA GLY A 29 -1.67 9.88 -13.75
C GLY A 29 -0.73 9.09 -14.67
N SER A 30 0.58 9.01 -14.34
CA SER A 30 1.55 8.24 -15.10
C SER A 30 1.86 6.89 -14.44
N ALA A 31 2.51 5.99 -15.19
CA ALA A 31 2.99 4.71 -14.70
C ALA A 31 4.50 4.58 -14.92
N LEU A 32 5.21 4.03 -13.92
CA LEU A 32 6.63 3.74 -13.98
C LEU A 32 6.86 2.23 -13.90
N ALA A 33 7.51 1.65 -14.90
CA ALA A 33 7.90 0.25 -14.89
C ALA A 33 9.34 0.09 -14.36
N ILE A 34 9.51 -0.75 -13.33
CA ILE A 34 10.83 -1.11 -12.79
C ILE A 34 11.22 -2.48 -13.34
N ILE A 35 12.20 -2.49 -14.23
CA ILE A 35 12.68 -3.68 -14.96
C ILE A 35 14.09 -4.05 -14.49
N GLY A 36 14.39 -5.33 -14.44
CA GLY A 36 15.72 -5.85 -14.08
C GLY A 36 15.70 -7.34 -13.77
N SER A 37 16.88 -7.97 -13.70
CA SER A 37 17.04 -9.38 -13.37
C SER A 37 16.53 -9.73 -11.96
N SER A 38 16.34 -11.03 -11.69
CA SER A 38 16.05 -11.48 -10.32
C SER A 38 17.19 -11.07 -9.38
N GLY A 39 16.86 -10.61 -8.19
CA GLY A 39 17.86 -10.13 -7.22
C GLY A 39 18.39 -8.71 -7.44
N SER A 40 17.96 -7.98 -8.50
CA SER A 40 18.45 -6.61 -8.76
C SER A 40 17.92 -5.53 -7.79
N GLY A 41 17.16 -5.89 -6.77
CA GLY A 41 16.68 -4.94 -5.75
C GLY A 41 15.29 -4.36 -6.00
N LYS A 42 14.56 -4.74 -7.06
CA LYS A 42 13.21 -4.21 -7.38
C LYS A 42 12.24 -4.30 -6.19
N THR A 43 12.12 -5.49 -5.61
CA THR A 43 11.27 -5.71 -4.44
C THR A 43 11.75 -4.92 -3.21
N THR A 44 13.07 -4.79 -3.04
CA THR A 44 13.65 -3.96 -1.97
C THR A 44 13.29 -2.50 -2.15
N LEU A 45 13.36 -1.98 -3.39
CA LEU A 45 12.96 -0.61 -3.69
C LEU A 45 11.49 -0.39 -3.37
N LEU A 46 10.58 -1.24 -3.85
CA LEU A 46 9.15 -1.15 -3.52
C LEU A 46 8.90 -1.21 -2.01
N ARG A 47 9.61 -2.08 -1.27
CA ARG A 47 9.50 -2.14 0.19
C ARG A 47 10.01 -0.88 0.87
N CYS A 48 11.04 -0.23 0.33
CA CYS A 48 11.53 1.06 0.83
C CYS A 48 10.49 2.17 0.61
N LEU A 49 9.87 2.22 -0.57
CA LEU A 49 8.82 3.19 -0.87
C LEU A 49 7.61 3.06 0.07
N ASN A 50 7.21 1.81 0.33
CA ASN A 50 6.07 1.51 1.22
C ASN A 50 6.44 1.49 2.73
N PHE A 51 7.64 1.89 3.10
CA PHE A 51 8.12 1.86 4.49
C PHE A 51 8.00 0.48 5.18
N LEU A 52 8.00 -0.61 4.40
CA LEU A 52 8.16 -1.98 4.90
C LEU A 52 9.63 -2.28 5.20
N GLU A 53 10.53 -1.57 4.51
CA GLU A 53 11.97 -1.49 4.78
C GLU A 53 12.37 -0.03 4.92
N THR A 54 13.25 0.27 5.87
CA THR A 54 13.79 1.62 6.01
C THR A 54 15.00 1.79 5.10
N PRO A 55 15.03 2.77 4.18
CA PRO A 55 16.22 3.10 3.42
C PRO A 55 17.38 3.52 4.36
N ASN A 56 18.63 3.35 3.92
CA ASN A 56 19.81 3.80 4.64
C ASN A 56 20.25 5.21 4.23
N GLY A 57 19.88 5.64 3.01
CA GLY A 57 20.21 6.96 2.47
C GLY A 57 19.06 7.52 1.62
N GLY A 58 19.14 8.79 1.30
CA GLY A 58 18.24 9.47 0.37
C GLY A 58 17.00 10.08 0.98
N THR A 59 16.07 10.52 0.09
CA THR A 59 14.79 11.14 0.46
C THR A 59 13.65 10.58 -0.37
N ILE A 60 12.45 10.55 0.21
CA ILE A 60 11.19 10.20 -0.47
C ILE A 60 10.18 11.29 -0.18
N LYS A 61 9.59 11.89 -1.24
CA LYS A 61 8.53 12.87 -1.13
C LYS A 61 7.31 12.42 -1.92
N VAL A 62 6.13 12.68 -1.37
CA VAL A 62 4.84 12.46 -2.03
C VAL A 62 4.07 13.77 -2.00
N LYS A 63 3.57 14.24 -3.15
CA LYS A 63 2.87 15.52 -3.29
C LYS A 63 3.61 16.71 -2.66
N GLY A 64 4.96 16.69 -2.75
CA GLY A 64 5.82 17.72 -2.16
C GLY A 64 6.09 17.55 -0.65
N GLU A 65 5.38 16.67 0.05
CA GLU A 65 5.62 16.35 1.45
C GLU A 65 6.80 15.37 1.59
N THR A 66 7.76 15.69 2.46
CA THR A 66 8.89 14.78 2.74
C THR A 66 8.46 13.68 3.71
N LEU A 67 8.24 12.47 3.19
CA LEU A 67 7.89 11.30 4.00
C LEU A 67 9.12 10.64 4.61
N PHE A 68 10.27 10.71 3.92
CA PHE A 68 11.53 10.14 4.38
C PHE A 68 12.69 11.08 4.05
N ASP A 69 13.58 11.24 5.04
CA ASP A 69 14.86 11.88 4.89
C ASP A 69 15.89 11.18 5.80
N ALA A 70 16.91 10.61 5.19
CA ALA A 70 17.95 9.87 5.91
C ALA A 70 18.86 10.79 6.75
N SER A 71 18.96 12.08 6.41
CA SER A 71 19.75 13.05 7.16
C SER A 71 19.16 13.35 8.55
N LEU A 72 17.85 13.17 8.69
CA LEU A 72 17.12 13.37 9.92
C LEU A 72 17.23 12.11 10.80
N LYS A 73 18.13 12.14 11.79
CA LYS A 73 18.35 11.04 12.77
C LYS A 73 17.20 10.93 13.78
N GLN A 74 15.96 10.93 13.36
CA GLN A 74 14.82 10.78 14.26
C GLN A 74 14.47 9.31 14.45
N LYS A 75 14.26 8.91 15.71
CA LYS A 75 13.54 7.66 16.02
C LYS A 75 12.10 7.80 15.53
N ARG A 76 11.75 7.09 14.48
CA ARG A 76 10.41 7.12 13.89
C ARG A 76 9.47 6.32 14.79
N LYS A 77 8.37 6.94 15.16
CA LYS A 77 7.30 6.24 15.87
C LYS A 77 6.54 5.38 14.86
N GLU A 78 6.09 4.19 15.28
CA GLU A 78 5.30 3.31 14.40
C GLU A 78 4.00 3.98 13.92
N SER A 79 3.40 4.84 14.74
CA SER A 79 2.23 5.65 14.36
C SER A 79 2.51 6.55 13.16
N GLU A 80 3.68 7.20 13.10
CA GLU A 80 4.08 8.07 11.98
C GLU A 80 4.34 7.24 10.71
N LEU A 81 4.98 6.07 10.84
CA LEU A 81 5.19 5.16 9.71
C LEU A 81 3.88 4.65 9.15
N ARG A 82 2.89 4.39 10.01
CA ARG A 82 1.56 3.95 9.60
C ARG A 82 0.85 5.00 8.74
N THR A 83 0.89 6.27 9.14
CA THR A 83 0.32 7.37 8.34
C THR A 83 1.01 7.47 6.98
N LYS A 84 2.34 7.37 6.94
CA LYS A 84 3.11 7.42 5.68
C LYS A 84 2.80 6.25 4.75
N ARG A 85 2.54 5.07 5.28
CA ARG A 85 2.13 3.89 4.50
C ARG A 85 0.80 4.07 3.78
N LEU A 86 -0.09 4.95 4.28
CA LEU A 86 -1.39 5.21 3.65
C LEU A 86 -1.26 5.87 2.27
N HIS A 87 -0.16 6.55 1.98
CA HIS A 87 0.10 7.11 0.65
C HIS A 87 0.33 6.02 -0.42
N PHE A 88 0.60 4.77 -0.02
CA PHE A 88 0.96 3.69 -0.92
C PHE A 88 0.01 2.51 -0.80
N GLY A 89 -0.66 2.14 -1.87
CA GLY A 89 -1.34 0.86 -2.02
C GLY A 89 -0.37 -0.19 -2.56
N MET A 90 -0.34 -1.39 -1.99
CA MET A 90 0.56 -2.45 -2.44
C MET A 90 -0.19 -3.73 -2.77
N VAL A 91 0.04 -4.24 -3.98
CA VAL A 91 -0.42 -5.55 -4.42
C VAL A 91 0.78 -6.49 -4.48
N PHE A 92 0.77 -7.53 -3.67
CA PHE A 92 1.85 -8.52 -3.61
C PHE A 92 1.70 -9.56 -4.72
N GLN A 93 2.82 -10.14 -5.17
CA GLN A 93 2.84 -11.17 -6.22
C GLN A 93 1.95 -12.39 -5.87
N SER A 94 1.91 -12.80 -4.61
CA SER A 94 1.06 -13.89 -4.08
C SER A 94 -0.28 -13.41 -3.53
N PHE A 95 -0.68 -12.16 -3.85
CA PHE A 95 -1.93 -11.48 -3.45
C PHE A 95 -2.10 -11.32 -1.94
N ASN A 96 -1.60 -12.25 -1.12
CA ASN A 96 -1.61 -12.23 0.36
C ASN A 96 -2.99 -11.87 0.94
N LEU A 97 -4.04 -12.49 0.40
CA LEU A 97 -5.38 -12.36 0.98
C LEU A 97 -5.43 -13.14 2.29
N PHE A 98 -6.16 -12.60 3.25
CA PHE A 98 -6.42 -13.28 4.52
C PHE A 98 -7.40 -14.43 4.28
N PRO A 99 -6.99 -15.69 4.46
CA PRO A 99 -7.80 -16.85 4.08
C PRO A 99 -9.07 -17.02 4.92
N GLN A 100 -9.10 -16.45 6.13
CA GLN A 100 -10.22 -16.49 7.07
C GLN A 100 -11.27 -15.41 6.81
N TYR A 101 -11.03 -14.50 5.89
CA TYR A 101 -11.92 -13.39 5.54
C TYR A 101 -12.48 -13.56 4.14
N THR A 102 -13.72 -13.13 3.92
CA THR A 102 -14.34 -13.05 2.61
C THR A 102 -13.65 -12.00 1.72
N ALA A 103 -14.02 -11.91 0.45
CA ALA A 103 -13.51 -10.87 -0.45
C ALA A 103 -13.83 -9.46 0.10
N LEU A 104 -15.07 -9.22 0.53
CA LEU A 104 -15.48 -7.94 1.11
C LEU A 104 -14.73 -7.64 2.41
N GLU A 105 -14.58 -8.62 3.29
CA GLU A 105 -13.84 -8.45 4.53
C GLU A 105 -12.36 -8.16 4.28
N ASN A 106 -11.73 -8.80 3.28
CA ASN A 106 -10.35 -8.50 2.87
C ASN A 106 -10.20 -7.04 2.41
N VAL A 107 -11.14 -6.52 1.64
CA VAL A 107 -11.13 -5.14 1.14
C VAL A 107 -11.34 -4.14 2.27
N THR A 108 -12.32 -4.38 3.14
CA THR A 108 -12.76 -3.40 4.15
C THR A 108 -11.97 -3.44 5.46
N LEU A 109 -11.11 -4.45 5.68
CA LEU A 109 -10.42 -4.67 6.94
C LEU A 109 -9.62 -3.45 7.41
N ALA A 110 -8.81 -2.88 6.52
CA ALA A 110 -7.91 -1.79 6.87
C ALA A 110 -8.69 -0.51 7.24
N GLU A 111 -9.72 -0.17 6.48
CA GLU A 111 -10.61 0.96 6.80
C GLU A 111 -11.30 0.77 8.15
N LYS A 112 -11.82 -0.44 8.43
CA LYS A 112 -12.44 -0.77 9.72
C LYS A 112 -11.46 -0.65 10.89
N LEU A 113 -10.18 -0.98 10.67
CA LEU A 113 -9.16 -0.82 11.70
C LEU A 113 -8.83 0.66 11.96
N LEU A 114 -8.69 1.46 10.90
CA LEU A 114 -8.48 2.90 11.02
C LEU A 114 -9.68 3.61 11.65
N ALA A 115 -10.89 3.20 11.28
CA ALA A 115 -12.11 3.76 11.83
C ALA A 115 -12.20 3.65 13.36
N LYS A 116 -11.58 2.61 13.96
CA LYS A 116 -11.55 2.45 15.44
C LYS A 116 -10.78 3.55 16.16
N GLU A 117 -9.91 4.27 15.46
CA GLU A 117 -9.12 5.37 16.01
C GLU A 117 -9.89 6.71 15.97
N ARG A 118 -11.06 6.76 15.31
CA ARG A 118 -11.89 7.95 15.23
C ARG A 118 -12.54 8.28 16.58
N PRO A 119 -12.63 9.56 16.95
CA PRO A 119 -13.28 9.98 18.21
C PRO A 119 -14.76 9.57 18.30
N ASP A 120 -15.46 9.58 17.15
CA ASP A 120 -16.89 9.28 17.04
C ASP A 120 -17.21 7.78 16.87
N PHE A 121 -16.18 6.92 16.83
CA PHE A 121 -16.35 5.50 16.54
C PHE A 121 -17.35 4.80 17.46
N ARG A 122 -17.31 5.11 18.76
CA ARG A 122 -18.17 4.42 19.75
C ARG A 122 -19.65 4.74 19.57
N THR A 123 -19.97 5.95 19.14
CA THR A 123 -21.35 6.45 18.96
C THR A 123 -21.92 6.17 17.59
N ALA A 124 -21.07 6.19 16.54
CA ALA A 124 -21.46 6.06 15.14
C ALA A 124 -20.98 4.74 14.48
N LYS A 125 -20.57 3.74 15.27
CA LYS A 125 -19.93 2.50 14.78
C LYS A 125 -20.70 1.84 13.64
N LYS A 126 -22.03 1.71 13.78
CA LYS A 126 -22.86 1.06 12.76
C LYS A 126 -22.82 1.83 11.45
N GLU A 127 -23.08 3.13 11.50
CA GLU A 127 -23.07 4.00 10.32
C GLU A 127 -21.70 4.02 9.62
N ILE A 128 -20.62 4.07 10.41
CA ILE A 128 -19.25 4.02 9.88
C ILE A 128 -18.99 2.69 9.15
N TYR A 129 -19.38 1.57 9.75
CA TYR A 129 -19.18 0.26 9.15
C TYR A 129 -20.07 0.03 7.92
N ASP A 130 -21.30 0.56 7.91
CA ASP A 130 -22.18 0.49 6.75
C ASP A 130 -21.57 1.26 5.57
N LYS A 131 -21.02 2.46 5.80
CA LYS A 131 -20.30 3.24 4.77
C LYS A 131 -19.06 2.50 4.23
N ILE A 132 -18.25 1.92 5.12
CA ILE A 132 -17.06 1.16 4.73
C ILE A 132 -17.45 -0.08 3.90
N ASN A 133 -18.51 -0.79 4.30
CA ASN A 133 -18.98 -1.94 3.55
C ASN A 133 -19.47 -1.53 2.16
N SER A 134 -20.31 -0.48 2.07
CA SER A 134 -20.78 0.03 0.76
C SER A 134 -19.62 0.44 -0.15
N HIS A 135 -18.62 1.11 0.37
CA HIS A 135 -17.40 1.45 -0.41
C HIS A 135 -16.66 0.19 -0.89
N GLY A 136 -16.49 -0.81 -0.02
CA GLY A 136 -15.87 -2.09 -0.41
C GLY A 136 -16.68 -2.86 -1.46
N GLU A 137 -18.02 -2.85 -1.37
CA GLU A 137 -18.94 -3.44 -2.35
C GLU A 137 -18.81 -2.74 -3.71
N GLU A 138 -18.75 -1.41 -3.74
CA GLU A 138 -18.53 -0.63 -4.96
C GLU A 138 -17.19 -0.96 -5.62
N LEU A 139 -16.10 -1.04 -4.85
CA LEU A 139 -14.79 -1.42 -5.37
C LEU A 139 -14.79 -2.84 -5.96
N LEU A 140 -15.41 -3.79 -5.28
CA LEU A 140 -15.52 -5.16 -5.80
C LEU A 140 -16.39 -5.22 -7.04
N ALA A 141 -17.49 -4.46 -7.11
CA ALA A 141 -18.33 -4.36 -8.29
C ALA A 141 -17.56 -3.80 -9.49
N GLN A 142 -16.78 -2.73 -9.31
CA GLN A 142 -15.88 -2.17 -10.33
C GLN A 142 -14.86 -3.21 -10.84
N MET A 143 -14.42 -4.12 -9.97
CA MET A 143 -13.53 -5.23 -10.34
C MET A 143 -14.27 -6.42 -10.98
N GLY A 144 -15.58 -6.32 -11.20
CA GLY A 144 -16.41 -7.42 -11.75
C GLY A 144 -16.59 -8.60 -10.78
N LEU A 145 -16.64 -8.31 -9.47
CA LEU A 145 -16.73 -9.30 -8.40
C LEU A 145 -17.99 -9.13 -7.52
N ALA A 146 -19.02 -8.43 -8.02
CA ALA A 146 -20.26 -8.16 -7.28
C ALA A 146 -20.89 -9.44 -6.67
N GLU A 147 -20.88 -10.54 -7.42
CA GLU A 147 -21.47 -11.82 -6.96
C GLU A 147 -20.46 -12.71 -6.20
N ARG A 148 -19.29 -12.18 -5.87
CA ARG A 148 -18.21 -12.91 -5.19
C ARG A 148 -17.77 -12.29 -3.86
N MET A 149 -18.52 -11.31 -3.37
CA MET A 149 -18.18 -10.54 -2.17
C MET A 149 -18.07 -11.41 -0.92
N ASP A 150 -18.93 -12.42 -0.80
CA ASP A 150 -18.97 -13.34 0.34
C ASP A 150 -18.09 -14.59 0.15
N HIS A 151 -17.35 -14.69 -0.96
CA HIS A 151 -16.47 -15.83 -1.20
C HIS A 151 -15.15 -15.67 -0.45
N TYR A 152 -14.65 -16.77 0.07
CA TYR A 152 -13.31 -16.85 0.66
C TYR A 152 -12.24 -17.01 -0.42
N PRO A 153 -10.97 -16.64 -0.14
CA PRO A 153 -9.89 -16.73 -1.13
C PRO A 153 -9.77 -18.08 -1.83
N HIS A 154 -9.93 -19.19 -1.11
CA HIS A 154 -9.86 -20.53 -1.69
C HIS A 154 -11.01 -20.86 -2.68
N GLN A 155 -12.08 -20.09 -2.68
CA GLN A 155 -13.22 -20.22 -3.61
C GLN A 155 -13.06 -19.34 -4.86
N LEU A 156 -12.01 -18.53 -4.93
CA LEU A 156 -11.74 -17.58 -5.99
C LEU A 156 -10.62 -18.09 -6.90
N SER A 157 -10.75 -17.89 -8.20
CA SER A 157 -9.65 -18.11 -9.14
C SER A 157 -8.49 -17.13 -8.88
N GLY A 158 -7.28 -17.44 -9.36
CA GLY A 158 -6.11 -16.56 -9.18
C GLY A 158 -6.36 -15.13 -9.68
N GLY A 159 -7.01 -14.98 -10.86
CA GLY A 159 -7.37 -13.66 -11.38
C GLY A 159 -8.42 -12.94 -10.53
N GLN A 160 -9.36 -13.68 -9.90
CA GLN A 160 -10.32 -13.10 -8.95
C GLN A 160 -9.61 -12.67 -7.66
N GLN A 161 -8.72 -13.49 -7.11
CA GLN A 161 -7.91 -13.13 -5.94
C GLN A 161 -7.05 -11.88 -6.21
N GLN A 162 -6.46 -11.77 -7.40
CA GLN A 162 -5.72 -10.57 -7.81
C GLN A 162 -6.61 -9.33 -7.78
N ARG A 163 -7.81 -9.40 -8.36
CA ARG A 163 -8.75 -8.28 -8.36
C ARG A 163 -9.22 -7.89 -6.95
N VAL A 164 -9.42 -8.86 -6.04
CA VAL A 164 -9.67 -8.57 -4.63
C VAL A 164 -8.48 -7.85 -3.98
N ALA A 165 -7.24 -8.28 -4.27
CA ALA A 165 -6.04 -7.62 -3.76
C ALA A 165 -5.87 -6.19 -4.28
N ILE A 166 -6.26 -5.92 -5.53
CA ILE A 166 -6.30 -4.57 -6.11
C ILE A 166 -7.36 -3.72 -5.40
N ALA A 167 -8.61 -4.23 -5.26
CA ALA A 167 -9.67 -3.52 -4.55
C ALA A 167 -9.23 -3.19 -3.10
N ARG A 168 -8.62 -4.14 -2.40
CA ARG A 168 -8.06 -3.91 -1.06
C ARG A 168 -7.00 -2.81 -1.02
N ALA A 169 -6.13 -2.76 -2.03
CA ALA A 169 -5.11 -1.71 -2.10
C ALA A 169 -5.70 -0.34 -2.40
N LEU A 170 -6.80 -0.27 -3.15
CA LEU A 170 -7.52 0.96 -3.46
C LEU A 170 -8.42 1.46 -2.33
N ALA A 171 -8.88 0.58 -1.44
CA ALA A 171 -9.82 0.92 -0.37
C ALA A 171 -9.34 2.04 0.57
N LEU A 172 -8.03 2.23 0.71
CA LEU A 172 -7.45 3.33 1.50
C LEU A 172 -7.17 4.59 0.67
N GLU A 173 -7.64 4.65 -0.58
CA GLU A 173 -7.46 5.78 -1.50
C GLU A 173 -5.99 6.25 -1.58
N PRO A 174 -5.03 5.35 -1.84
CA PRO A 174 -3.63 5.71 -1.85
C PRO A 174 -3.28 6.66 -3.00
N ASP A 175 -2.27 7.51 -2.80
CA ASP A 175 -1.75 8.40 -3.84
C ASP A 175 -1.00 7.62 -4.94
N ILE A 176 -0.39 6.49 -4.57
CA ILE A 176 0.47 5.68 -5.44
C ILE A 176 0.13 4.20 -5.26
N LEU A 177 -0.09 3.50 -6.36
CA LEU A 177 -0.33 2.07 -6.37
C LEU A 177 0.92 1.33 -6.86
N CYS A 178 1.36 0.32 -6.10
CA CYS A 178 2.53 -0.51 -6.39
C CYS A 178 2.11 -1.97 -6.65
N PHE A 179 2.64 -2.56 -7.73
CA PHE A 179 2.36 -3.95 -8.14
C PHE A 179 3.63 -4.82 -8.11
#